data_82240f93fa8bc8a0fb592728f887432f
#
_entry.id   82240f93fa8bc8a0fb592728f887432f
#
_cell.length_a   1.000
_cell.length_b   1.000
_cell.length_c   1.000
_cell.angle_alpha   90.00
_cell.angle_beta   90.00
_cell.angle_gamma   90.00
#
_symmetry.space_group_name_H-M   'P 1'
#
loop_
_entity.id
_entity.type
_entity.pdbx_description
1 polymer ?
#
loop_
_entity_poly.entity_id
_entity_poly.type
_entity_poly.pdbx_seq_one_letter_code
_entity_poly.pdbx_strand_id
1 'polypeptide(L)'
;MPLIASGVCRRHGKRKGSAVSEKITTCLWFDSQAEEAAEYYVSIFDGGKILDVSRYGDGGPGPAGQAITVKFLLDGRTFTALNGGPAFTFNEAVSFVIDCASQEEVDRYWSALTDGGQESQCGWLKDRYGVSWQVVPAVLGQLLAGPDPDGAHRAMQAMLAMRKLDIAALQEAYDGA
;
A
#
# COMPACT_ATOMS: atom_id res chain seq x y z
N MET A 1 39.21 8.36 48.40
CA MET A 1 38.45 9.49 47.85
C MET A 1 37.57 8.93 46.75
N PRO A 2 36.25 8.88 46.89
CA PRO A 2 35.37 8.29 45.88
C PRO A 2 34.85 9.36 44.94
N LEU A 3 34.88 9.03 43.63
CA LEU A 3 34.26 9.77 42.57
C LEU A 3 32.75 9.51 42.52
N ILE A 4 31.98 10.58 42.54
CA ILE A 4 30.54 10.58 42.45
C ILE A 4 30.14 10.50 40.98
N ALA A 5 29.50 9.41 40.54
CA ALA A 5 28.89 9.29 39.24
C ALA A 5 27.47 9.85 39.29
N SER A 6 27.24 11.01 38.65
CA SER A 6 25.93 11.60 38.47
C SER A 6 25.21 10.94 37.34
N GLY A 7 24.21 10.11 37.66
CA GLY A 7 23.31 9.49 36.68
C GLY A 7 22.35 10.53 36.07
N VAL A 8 22.51 10.84 34.78
CA VAL A 8 21.53 11.61 34.04
C VAL A 8 20.42 10.67 33.56
N CYS A 9 19.32 10.68 34.30
CA CYS A 9 18.08 10.05 33.91
C CYS A 9 17.48 10.80 32.72
N ARG A 10 17.67 10.30 31.50
CA ARG A 10 16.99 10.83 30.31
C ARG A 10 15.51 10.43 30.36
N ARG A 11 14.68 11.36 30.76
CA ARG A 11 13.22 11.24 30.59
C ARG A 11 12.91 11.11 29.11
N HIS A 12 12.37 9.97 28.71
CA HIS A 12 11.71 9.79 27.39
C HIS A 12 10.47 10.69 27.38
N GLY A 13 10.63 11.90 26.87
CA GLY A 13 9.49 12.75 26.53
C GLY A 13 8.71 12.08 25.40
N LYS A 14 7.45 11.69 25.67
CA LYS A 14 6.48 11.36 24.64
C LYS A 14 6.42 12.56 23.70
N ARG A 15 6.97 12.42 22.48
CA ARG A 15 6.74 13.37 21.41
C ARG A 15 5.24 13.32 21.12
N LYS A 16 4.51 14.36 21.47
CA LYS A 16 3.18 14.64 20.93
C LYS A 16 3.39 14.75 19.41
N GLY A 17 2.86 13.80 18.66
CA GLY A 17 2.93 13.82 17.20
C GLY A 17 2.34 15.12 16.70
N SER A 18 3.20 16.01 16.23
CA SER A 18 2.80 17.09 15.32
C SER A 18 2.17 16.38 14.13
N ALA A 19 0.90 16.61 13.88
CA ALA A 19 0.27 16.20 12.63
C ALA A 19 1.08 16.88 11.52
N VAL A 20 1.90 16.10 10.83
CA VAL A 20 2.60 16.56 9.64
C VAL A 20 1.49 16.90 8.65
N SER A 21 1.31 18.18 8.37
CA SER A 21 0.38 18.63 7.33
C SER A 21 0.90 18.08 6.00
N GLU A 22 0.28 17.00 5.50
CA GLU A 22 0.59 16.48 4.19
C GLU A 22 0.15 17.51 3.14
N LYS A 23 1.13 18.18 2.51
CA LYS A 23 0.86 19.15 1.45
C LYS A 23 0.51 18.49 0.12
N ILE A 24 0.85 17.22 -0.04
CA ILE A 24 0.61 16.43 -1.25
C ILE A 24 -0.23 15.23 -0.83
N THR A 25 -1.39 15.07 -1.47
CA THR A 25 -2.31 13.95 -1.22
C THR A 25 -2.56 13.23 -2.54
N THR A 26 -2.60 11.90 -2.50
CA THR A 26 -2.96 11.09 -3.67
C THR A 26 -4.44 11.23 -3.96
N CYS A 27 -4.78 11.58 -5.20
CA CYS A 27 -6.16 11.58 -5.69
C CYS A 27 -6.34 10.43 -6.70
N LEU A 28 -7.32 9.58 -6.46
CA LEU A 28 -7.72 8.48 -7.33
C LEU A 28 -9.00 8.87 -8.06
N TRP A 29 -8.95 8.86 -9.40
CA TRP A 29 -10.07 9.21 -10.25
C TRP A 29 -10.88 7.97 -10.62
N PHE A 30 -12.13 7.92 -10.21
CA PHE A 30 -13.09 6.88 -10.54
C PHE A 30 -14.19 7.44 -11.46
N ASP A 31 -14.84 6.58 -12.23
CA ASP A 31 -16.04 6.98 -12.97
C ASP A 31 -17.16 7.36 -11.97
N SER A 32 -17.59 6.42 -11.15
CA SER A 32 -18.70 6.63 -10.20
C SER A 32 -18.56 5.83 -8.89
N GLN A 33 -17.49 5.04 -8.74
CA GLN A 33 -17.32 4.04 -7.67
C GLN A 33 -16.42 4.53 -6.51
N ALA A 34 -16.18 5.85 -6.37
CA ALA A 34 -15.23 6.37 -5.39
C ALA A 34 -15.53 5.96 -3.95
N GLU A 35 -16.80 5.93 -3.56
CA GLU A 35 -17.22 5.56 -2.20
C GLU A 35 -17.03 4.05 -1.97
N GLU A 36 -17.51 3.22 -2.87
CA GLU A 36 -17.36 1.77 -2.83
C GLU A 36 -15.87 1.36 -2.81
N ALA A 37 -15.05 1.99 -3.66
CA ALA A 37 -13.60 1.75 -3.69
C ALA A 37 -12.92 2.15 -2.37
N ALA A 38 -13.27 3.30 -1.81
CA ALA A 38 -12.71 3.73 -0.53
C ALA A 38 -13.10 2.78 0.62
N GLU A 39 -14.36 2.33 0.68
CA GLU A 39 -14.83 1.34 1.65
C GLU A 39 -14.10 -0.01 1.50
N TYR A 40 -13.92 -0.47 0.27
CA TYR A 40 -13.16 -1.66 -0.04
C TYR A 40 -11.71 -1.55 0.48
N TYR A 41 -10.99 -0.46 0.16
CA TYR A 41 -9.62 -0.29 0.62
C TYR A 41 -9.50 -0.21 2.14
N VAL A 42 -10.36 0.55 2.82
CA VAL A 42 -10.28 0.62 4.29
C VAL A 42 -10.62 -0.70 4.98
N SER A 43 -11.31 -1.61 4.30
CA SER A 43 -11.58 -2.96 4.82
C SER A 43 -10.37 -3.91 4.73
N ILE A 44 -9.41 -3.63 3.83
CA ILE A 44 -8.23 -4.47 3.58
C ILE A 44 -7.06 -4.08 4.48
N PHE A 45 -6.87 -2.76 4.67
CA PHE A 45 -5.70 -2.23 5.39
C PHE A 45 -5.99 -1.98 6.86
N ASP A 46 -5.10 -2.43 7.73
CA ASP A 46 -5.20 -2.21 9.17
C ASP A 46 -5.21 -0.70 9.48
N GLY A 47 -6.12 -0.27 10.35
CA GLY A 47 -6.29 1.16 10.66
C GLY A 47 -6.89 1.99 9.54
N GLY A 48 -7.35 1.35 8.45
CA GLY A 48 -8.09 2.01 7.37
C GLY A 48 -9.39 2.65 7.89
N LYS A 49 -9.70 3.85 7.43
CA LYS A 49 -10.95 4.53 7.79
C LYS A 49 -11.33 5.61 6.81
N ILE A 50 -12.63 5.79 6.62
CA ILE A 50 -13.18 6.96 5.93
C ILE A 50 -13.04 8.18 6.86
N LEU A 51 -12.52 9.27 6.33
CA LEU A 51 -12.30 10.52 7.05
C LEU A 51 -13.41 11.55 6.77
N ASP A 52 -13.84 11.65 5.50
CA ASP A 52 -14.85 12.61 5.05
C ASP A 52 -15.49 12.17 3.73
N VAL A 53 -16.75 12.51 3.52
CA VAL A 53 -17.47 12.28 2.26
C VAL A 53 -18.19 13.57 1.87
N SER A 54 -17.75 14.16 0.76
CA SER A 54 -18.44 15.29 0.14
C SER A 54 -19.47 14.78 -0.87
N ARG A 55 -20.69 15.33 -0.85
CA ARG A 55 -21.82 14.87 -1.68
C ARG A 55 -22.47 16.02 -2.43
N TYR A 56 -23.10 15.70 -3.56
CA TYR A 56 -23.96 16.66 -4.25
C TYR A 56 -25.18 17.00 -3.39
N GLY A 57 -25.45 18.30 -3.30
CA GLY A 57 -26.72 18.80 -2.76
C GLY A 57 -27.82 18.88 -3.84
N ASP A 58 -29.00 19.32 -3.43
CA ASP A 58 -30.10 19.58 -4.36
C ASP A 58 -29.70 20.64 -5.39
N GLY A 59 -29.92 20.35 -6.68
CA GLY A 59 -29.58 21.26 -7.79
C GLY A 59 -28.11 21.27 -8.20
N GLY A 60 -27.28 20.36 -7.68
CA GLY A 60 -25.90 20.12 -8.11
C GLY A 60 -25.82 19.48 -9.50
N PRO A 61 -24.63 19.38 -10.10
CA PRO A 61 -24.44 18.80 -11.44
C PRO A 61 -24.63 17.27 -11.48
N GLY A 62 -24.70 16.62 -10.33
CA GLY A 62 -24.94 15.18 -10.19
C GLY A 62 -26.15 14.88 -9.31
N PRO A 63 -26.55 13.60 -9.17
CA PRO A 63 -27.64 13.18 -8.31
C PRO A 63 -27.42 13.60 -6.86
N ALA A 64 -28.44 14.20 -6.23
CA ALA A 64 -28.38 14.57 -4.82
C ALA A 64 -28.03 13.38 -3.94
N GLY A 65 -27.11 13.55 -3.01
CA GLY A 65 -26.61 12.50 -2.13
C GLY A 65 -25.50 11.64 -2.71
N GLN A 66 -25.21 11.68 -4.01
CA GLN A 66 -24.06 10.97 -4.60
C GLN A 66 -22.74 11.57 -4.09
N ALA A 67 -21.78 10.72 -3.75
CA ALA A 67 -20.45 11.17 -3.37
C ALA A 67 -19.75 11.87 -4.53
N ILE A 68 -19.16 13.04 -4.26
CA ILE A 68 -18.25 13.75 -5.15
C ILE A 68 -16.84 13.27 -4.87
N THR A 69 -16.43 13.36 -3.60
CA THR A 69 -15.13 12.90 -3.12
C THR A 69 -15.29 12.15 -1.81
N VAL A 70 -14.42 11.16 -1.63
CA VAL A 70 -14.26 10.43 -0.38
C VAL A 70 -12.82 10.54 0.08
N LYS A 71 -12.60 11.09 1.27
CA LYS A 71 -11.29 11.16 1.90
C LYS A 71 -11.12 9.99 2.86
N PHE A 72 -10.03 9.25 2.72
CA PHE A 72 -9.79 8.06 3.53
C PHE A 72 -8.32 7.90 3.90
N LEU A 73 -8.05 7.06 4.90
CA LEU A 73 -6.73 6.77 5.43
C LEU A 73 -6.42 5.29 5.19
N LEU A 74 -5.22 5.00 4.66
CA LEU A 74 -4.64 3.66 4.58
C LEU A 74 -3.22 3.75 5.14
N ASP A 75 -2.88 2.90 6.09
CA ASP A 75 -1.55 2.84 6.73
C ASP A 75 -0.94 4.21 7.03
N GLY A 76 -1.72 5.09 7.64
CA GLY A 76 -1.30 6.44 8.01
C GLY A 76 -1.22 7.45 6.86
N ARG A 77 -1.46 7.07 5.61
CA ARG A 77 -1.49 7.94 4.43
C ARG A 77 -2.90 8.35 4.06
N THR A 78 -3.08 9.61 3.73
CA THR A 78 -4.36 10.14 3.27
C THR A 78 -4.52 10.02 1.76
N PHE A 79 -5.68 9.53 1.35
CA PHE A 79 -6.10 9.44 -0.05
C PHE A 79 -7.40 10.21 -0.26
N THR A 80 -7.66 10.61 -1.49
CA THR A 80 -8.95 11.14 -1.94
C THR A 80 -9.41 10.31 -3.13
N ALA A 81 -10.58 9.69 -3.04
CA ALA A 81 -11.27 9.11 -4.19
C ALA A 81 -12.23 10.17 -4.75
N LEU A 82 -12.20 10.38 -6.06
CA LEU A 82 -13.03 11.36 -6.77
C LEU A 82 -13.91 10.63 -7.79
N ASN A 83 -15.20 10.89 -7.80
CA ASN A 83 -16.10 10.52 -8.88
C ASN A 83 -16.05 11.62 -9.96
N GLY A 84 -15.21 11.40 -10.98
CA GLY A 84 -14.94 12.38 -12.03
C GLY A 84 -15.51 11.99 -13.40
N GLY A 85 -16.21 10.84 -13.49
CA GLY A 85 -16.76 10.31 -14.74
C GLY A 85 -15.74 9.49 -15.54
N PRO A 86 -16.12 9.00 -16.74
CA PRO A 86 -15.38 7.98 -17.48
C PRO A 86 -14.19 8.53 -18.30
N ALA A 87 -13.74 9.77 -18.04
CA ALA A 87 -12.71 10.42 -18.86
C ALA A 87 -11.32 9.78 -18.74
N PHE A 88 -11.02 9.20 -17.60
CA PHE A 88 -9.70 8.61 -17.29
C PHE A 88 -9.84 7.20 -16.75
N THR A 89 -8.84 6.36 -17.02
CA THR A 89 -8.68 5.01 -16.47
C THR A 89 -7.31 4.86 -15.86
N PHE A 90 -7.21 4.02 -14.82
CA PHE A 90 -5.94 3.69 -14.19
C PHE A 90 -5.03 2.89 -15.14
N ASN A 91 -3.74 3.03 -14.97
CA ASN A 91 -2.72 2.25 -15.66
C ASN A 91 -1.53 1.97 -14.74
N GLU A 92 -0.57 1.19 -15.22
CA GLU A 92 0.58 0.72 -14.47
C GLU A 92 1.69 1.77 -14.29
N ALA A 93 1.57 2.96 -14.90
CA ALA A 93 2.58 4.02 -14.75
C ALA A 93 2.65 4.57 -13.31
N VAL A 94 1.58 4.36 -12.52
CA VAL A 94 1.54 4.62 -11.08
C VAL A 94 1.05 3.37 -10.38
N SER A 95 1.71 2.96 -9.32
CA SER A 95 1.32 1.84 -8.46
C SER A 95 1.60 2.13 -7.01
N PHE A 96 0.89 1.43 -6.12
CA PHE A 96 1.14 1.47 -4.69
C PHE A 96 1.89 0.20 -4.28
N VAL A 97 3.00 0.37 -3.59
CA VAL A 97 3.81 -0.73 -3.07
C VAL A 97 3.41 -1.01 -1.64
N ILE A 98 3.11 -2.27 -1.35
CA ILE A 98 2.82 -2.78 -0.01
C ILE A 98 4.04 -3.60 0.42
N ASP A 99 4.78 -3.10 1.41
CA ASP A 99 5.88 -3.82 2.02
C ASP A 99 5.34 -4.83 3.05
N CYS A 100 5.46 -6.11 2.76
CA CYS A 100 4.96 -7.20 3.60
C CYS A 100 6.07 -7.78 4.47
N ALA A 101 5.84 -7.83 5.79
CA ALA A 101 6.81 -8.35 6.74
C ALA A 101 6.86 -9.89 6.76
N SER A 102 5.81 -10.58 6.29
CA SER A 102 5.70 -12.04 6.30
C SER A 102 4.95 -12.58 5.08
N GLN A 103 5.00 -13.91 4.89
CA GLN A 103 4.24 -14.56 3.83
C GLN A 103 2.73 -14.44 4.05
N GLU A 104 2.26 -14.47 5.30
CA GLU A 104 0.85 -14.30 5.64
C GLU A 104 0.34 -12.92 5.20
N GLU A 105 1.15 -11.87 5.33
CA GLU A 105 0.79 -10.54 4.82
C GLU A 105 0.76 -10.51 3.30
N VAL A 106 1.74 -11.11 2.63
CA VAL A 106 1.73 -11.26 1.16
C VAL A 106 0.45 -11.97 0.71
N ASP A 107 0.12 -13.09 1.32
CA ASP A 107 -1.05 -13.90 0.97
C ASP A 107 -2.35 -13.14 1.21
N ARG A 108 -2.47 -12.44 2.34
CA ARG A 108 -3.63 -11.62 2.71
C ARG A 108 -3.88 -10.51 1.69
N TYR A 109 -2.88 -9.66 1.44
CA TYR A 109 -3.04 -8.54 0.51
C TYR A 109 -3.23 -9.01 -0.93
N TRP A 110 -2.48 -10.02 -1.36
CA TRP A 110 -2.64 -10.61 -2.69
C TRP A 110 -4.05 -11.11 -2.91
N SER A 111 -4.55 -11.95 -2.01
CA SER A 111 -5.89 -12.54 -2.11
C SER A 111 -6.99 -11.48 -2.10
N ALA A 112 -6.89 -10.49 -1.20
CA ALA A 112 -7.89 -9.44 -1.09
C ALA A 112 -7.93 -8.55 -2.35
N LEU A 113 -6.76 -8.13 -2.85
CA LEU A 113 -6.68 -7.17 -3.97
C LEU A 113 -6.90 -7.83 -5.34
N THR A 114 -6.64 -9.13 -5.48
CA THR A 114 -6.93 -9.87 -6.73
C THR A 114 -8.39 -10.34 -6.82
N ASP A 115 -9.17 -10.24 -5.75
CA ASP A 115 -10.60 -10.57 -5.78
C ASP A 115 -11.37 -9.61 -6.71
N GLY A 116 -11.79 -10.12 -7.87
CA GLY A 116 -12.37 -9.34 -8.96
C GLY A 116 -11.35 -8.52 -9.76
N GLY A 117 -10.06 -8.66 -9.47
CA GLY A 117 -8.94 -7.99 -10.12
C GLY A 117 -8.17 -8.90 -11.09
N GLN A 118 -6.91 -8.56 -11.34
CA GLN A 118 -6.03 -9.28 -12.27
C GLN A 118 -4.63 -9.43 -11.68
N GLU A 119 -4.14 -10.67 -11.62
CA GLU A 119 -2.74 -10.95 -11.29
C GLU A 119 -1.80 -10.55 -12.42
N SER A 120 -0.60 -10.07 -12.06
CA SER A 120 0.49 -9.83 -12.99
C SER A 120 1.78 -10.47 -12.47
N GLN A 121 2.94 -10.12 -13.04
CA GLN A 121 4.24 -10.69 -12.71
C GLN A 121 4.90 -9.96 -11.53
N CYS A 122 5.82 -10.65 -10.81
CA CYS A 122 6.72 -10.04 -9.83
C CYS A 122 6.03 -9.30 -8.68
N GLY A 123 4.91 -9.82 -8.19
CA GLY A 123 4.15 -9.18 -7.10
C GLY A 123 3.19 -8.07 -7.56
N TRP A 124 3.11 -7.78 -8.86
CA TRP A 124 2.19 -6.81 -9.41
C TRP A 124 0.79 -7.40 -9.59
N LEU A 125 -0.22 -6.56 -9.40
CA LEU A 125 -1.62 -6.86 -9.67
C LEU A 125 -2.40 -5.58 -10.01
N LYS A 126 -3.57 -5.73 -10.60
CA LYS A 126 -4.62 -4.70 -10.63
C LYS A 126 -5.79 -5.17 -9.78
N ASP A 127 -6.33 -4.26 -8.98
CA ASP A 127 -7.56 -4.54 -8.26
C ASP A 127 -8.81 -4.46 -9.18
N ARG A 128 -9.99 -4.71 -8.62
CA ARG A 128 -11.28 -4.69 -9.32
C ARG A 128 -11.63 -3.34 -9.92
N TYR A 129 -11.00 -2.26 -9.48
CA TYR A 129 -11.18 -0.90 -10.00
C TYR A 129 -10.08 -0.51 -11.00
N GLY A 130 -9.10 -1.39 -11.24
CA GLY A 130 -8.00 -1.19 -12.17
C GLY A 130 -6.80 -0.46 -11.56
N VAL A 131 -6.81 -0.16 -10.27
CA VAL A 131 -5.65 0.44 -9.58
C VAL A 131 -4.53 -0.60 -9.48
N SER A 132 -3.31 -0.18 -9.81
CA SER A 132 -2.12 -1.03 -9.79
C SER A 132 -1.47 -1.07 -8.43
N TRP A 133 -1.17 -2.28 -7.95
CA TRP A 133 -0.51 -2.56 -6.68
C TRP A 133 0.71 -3.46 -6.89
N GLN A 134 1.66 -3.35 -5.97
CA GLN A 134 2.79 -4.26 -5.84
C GLN A 134 2.78 -4.83 -4.42
N VAL A 135 2.64 -6.14 -4.27
CA VAL A 135 2.70 -6.82 -2.98
C VAL A 135 4.08 -7.44 -2.85
N VAL A 136 4.94 -6.80 -2.06
CA VAL A 136 6.39 -7.07 -2.04
C VAL A 136 6.83 -7.47 -0.63
N PRO A 137 7.42 -8.66 -0.44
CA PRO A 137 7.99 -9.02 0.85
C PRO A 137 9.24 -8.18 1.13
N ALA A 138 9.34 -7.63 2.34
CA ALA A 138 10.45 -6.75 2.77
C ALA A 138 11.84 -7.41 2.62
N VAL A 139 11.90 -8.75 2.72
CA VAL A 139 13.14 -9.52 2.53
C VAL A 139 13.65 -9.45 1.09
N LEU A 140 12.81 -9.22 0.10
CA LEU A 140 13.23 -9.20 -1.31
C LEU A 140 14.36 -8.20 -1.56
N GLY A 141 14.24 -6.98 -1.02
CA GLY A 141 15.30 -5.98 -1.16
C GLY A 141 16.63 -6.41 -0.54
N GLN A 142 16.58 -7.17 0.56
CA GLN A 142 17.77 -7.71 1.22
C GLN A 142 18.43 -8.81 0.38
N LEU A 143 17.65 -9.71 -0.22
CA LEU A 143 18.15 -10.76 -1.10
C LEU A 143 18.78 -10.18 -2.36
N LEU A 144 18.14 -9.19 -2.98
CA LEU A 144 18.66 -8.57 -4.21
C LEU A 144 19.90 -7.70 -3.99
N ALA A 145 20.07 -7.14 -2.79
CA ALA A 145 21.24 -6.35 -2.40
C ALA A 145 22.23 -7.14 -1.53
N GLY A 146 22.04 -8.46 -1.41
CA GLY A 146 22.85 -9.33 -0.56
C GLY A 146 24.32 -9.41 -0.99
N PRO A 147 25.21 -9.90 -0.10
CA PRO A 147 26.64 -9.95 -0.35
C PRO A 147 27.08 -11.02 -1.36
N ASP A 148 26.20 -11.98 -1.70
CA ASP A 148 26.42 -12.98 -2.74
C ASP A 148 25.77 -12.52 -4.07
N PRO A 149 26.55 -12.06 -5.06
CA PRO A 149 26.00 -11.60 -6.34
C PRO A 149 25.33 -12.72 -7.14
N ASP A 150 25.81 -13.96 -7.04
CA ASP A 150 25.22 -15.09 -7.73
C ASP A 150 23.88 -15.47 -7.08
N GLY A 151 23.81 -15.44 -5.75
CA GLY A 151 22.57 -15.59 -4.99
C GLY A 151 21.55 -14.54 -5.33
N ALA A 152 21.94 -13.26 -5.36
CA ALA A 152 21.09 -12.16 -5.74
C ALA A 152 20.54 -12.32 -7.18
N HIS A 153 21.40 -12.79 -8.11
CA HIS A 153 20.99 -13.10 -9.48
C HIS A 153 19.95 -14.23 -9.53
N ARG A 154 20.17 -15.34 -8.79
CA ARG A 154 19.22 -16.45 -8.72
C ARG A 154 17.86 -16.00 -8.12
N ALA A 155 17.89 -15.24 -7.04
CA ALA A 155 16.66 -14.68 -6.43
C ALA A 155 15.91 -13.75 -7.41
N MET A 156 16.62 -12.93 -8.17
CA MET A 156 16.05 -12.12 -9.23
C MET A 156 15.36 -12.95 -10.30
N GLN A 157 16.00 -14.02 -10.78
CA GLN A 157 15.41 -14.92 -11.78
C GLN A 157 14.16 -15.62 -11.23
N ALA A 158 14.19 -16.06 -9.96
CA ALA A 158 13.03 -16.66 -9.30
C ALA A 158 11.88 -15.65 -9.20
N MET A 159 12.15 -14.41 -8.75
CA MET A 159 11.15 -13.33 -8.68
C MET A 159 10.49 -13.08 -10.05
N LEU A 160 11.28 -13.01 -11.13
CA LEU A 160 10.78 -12.74 -12.48
C LEU A 160 9.86 -13.85 -13.01
N ALA A 161 9.98 -15.07 -12.48
CA ALA A 161 9.13 -16.22 -12.83
C ALA A 161 7.82 -16.26 -12.02
N MET A 162 7.71 -15.50 -10.92
CA MET A 162 6.57 -15.53 -10.01
C MET A 162 5.51 -14.51 -10.41
N ARG A 163 4.26 -14.79 -10.05
CA ARG A 163 3.18 -13.80 -9.94
C ARG A 163 3.10 -13.30 -8.50
N LYS A 164 2.43 -14.04 -7.62
CA LYS A 164 2.52 -13.82 -6.18
C LYS A 164 3.92 -14.22 -5.71
N LEU A 165 4.58 -13.37 -4.93
CA LEU A 165 5.91 -13.64 -4.43
C LEU A 165 5.84 -14.64 -3.26
N ASP A 166 6.78 -15.60 -3.26
CA ASP A 166 6.94 -16.62 -2.24
C ASP A 166 8.30 -16.42 -1.57
N ILE A 167 8.29 -16.10 -0.26
CA ILE A 167 9.48 -15.78 0.50
C ILE A 167 10.42 -17.00 0.59
N ALA A 168 9.86 -18.20 0.82
CA ALA A 168 10.67 -19.41 0.94
C ALA A 168 11.38 -19.73 -0.38
N ALA A 169 10.65 -19.70 -1.49
CA ALA A 169 11.23 -19.95 -2.81
C ALA A 169 12.26 -18.89 -3.24
N LEU A 170 12.07 -17.62 -2.84
CA LEU A 170 13.08 -16.57 -3.07
C LEU A 170 14.35 -16.83 -2.27
N GLN A 171 14.22 -17.27 -1.01
CA GLN A 171 15.37 -17.60 -0.16
C GLN A 171 16.10 -18.84 -0.65
N GLU A 172 15.38 -19.92 -0.99
CA GLU A 172 15.96 -21.14 -1.58
C GLU A 172 16.75 -20.82 -2.85
N ALA A 173 16.18 -20.00 -3.73
CA ALA A 173 16.90 -19.58 -4.94
C ALA A 173 18.16 -18.77 -4.60
N TYR A 174 18.11 -17.86 -3.63
CA TYR A 174 19.29 -17.11 -3.18
C TYR A 174 20.39 -18.06 -2.66
N ASP A 175 20.04 -19.01 -1.81
CA ASP A 175 20.97 -19.96 -1.18
C ASP A 175 21.51 -21.00 -2.17
N GLY A 176 20.85 -21.19 -3.32
CA GLY A 176 21.24 -22.18 -4.34
C GLY A 176 20.87 -23.62 -3.98
N ALA A 177 19.77 -23.77 -3.22
CA ALA A 177 19.25 -25.05 -2.76
C ALA A 177 18.29 -25.68 -3.78
#